data_0a6389fbf910d1a89f708f3d2a377097
#
_entry.id   0a6389fbf910d1a89f708f3d2a377097
#
_cell.length_a   1.000
_cell.length_b   1.000
_cell.length_c   1.000
_cell.angle_alpha   90.00
_cell.angle_beta   90.00
_cell.angle_gamma   90.00
#
_symmetry.space_group_name_H-M   'P 1'
#
loop_
_entity.id
_entity.type
_entity.pdbx_description
1 polymer ?
#
loop_
_entity_poly.entity_id
_entity_poly.type
_entity_poly.pdbx_seq_one_letter_code
_entity_poly.pdbx_strand_id
1 'polypeptide(L)'
;MLRRTSILASIIALAAVLRLWGIGSAPPALQYDEAVNGLTAAGILAGEHPGLLMQKDGREPIHFYLVAASIAVLGKTPGALRLPYVLASIGLVAAVWLLARELFGRKVGWLATLLCAGTLWPVYLGRYGTRSVFFALVTALALFSAARAWRSRAIGWWVVTGLLFGVSYYTYPVNLFVLPAIVLVLAGAALRRSEALRENGRGIAVMIAVTALLALPMWLYRGASLTQSFSRPQHLAVFYAGQGPVDFVKTLAAQTVLVLRMFFLRGDANPLHNIPGRPVFDAAMALPFLLGLAALAQMRYRRRGLVIAAWAALFLLPTFLSKSAPHFLRAVGILPVLFLFPALGLLHTHRWLRQTTNRAVANMVVGGLMAVSVFVTARDFLLRDFLNSPYVYRAYNGEETSLALQINRRLGIGWTGSNLVTRPGPVRDSMHIWVDPDVWDGNPYAQFLVPGPLDEFPGLHTLSSGAELTASAGVLFVHPQNVAAWLEHIPAGKTARVQPGPWLHDPDTKATQRLYHIVSW
;
A
#
# COMPACT_ATOMS: atom_id res chain seq x y z
N MET A 1 8.61 18.38 29.85
CA MET A 1 7.83 18.28 28.60
C MET A 1 8.77 18.00 27.43
N LEU A 2 9.83 18.73 27.23
CA LEU A 2 10.83 18.66 26.12
C LEU A 2 11.39 17.25 25.85
N ARG A 3 11.81 16.49 26.88
CA ARG A 3 12.39 15.14 26.72
C ARG A 3 11.40 14.10 26.17
N ARG A 4 10.09 14.36 26.20
CA ARG A 4 9.03 13.44 25.75
C ARG A 4 8.58 13.71 24.33
N THR A 5 8.60 14.95 23.90
CA THR A 5 8.38 15.34 22.51
C THR A 5 9.55 14.87 21.64
N SER A 6 10.78 14.86 22.18
CA SER A 6 11.96 14.37 21.47
C SER A 6 11.88 12.87 21.13
N ILE A 7 11.36 12.01 22.02
CA ILE A 7 11.25 10.56 21.74
C ILE A 7 10.26 10.30 20.60
N LEU A 8 9.08 10.95 20.61
CA LEU A 8 8.13 10.78 19.51
C LEU A 8 8.71 11.29 18.19
N ALA A 9 9.35 12.45 18.22
CA ALA A 9 10.01 13.03 17.07
C ALA A 9 11.10 12.09 16.53
N SER A 10 11.91 11.45 17.38
CA SER A 10 12.92 10.48 16.95
C SER A 10 12.31 9.22 16.32
N ILE A 11 11.20 8.71 16.86
CA ILE A 11 10.51 7.56 16.26
C ILE A 11 9.87 7.94 14.90
N ILE A 12 9.28 9.12 14.81
CA ILE A 12 8.72 9.62 13.54
C ILE A 12 9.83 9.88 12.52
N ALA A 13 10.98 10.41 12.95
CA ALA A 13 12.16 10.58 12.09
C ALA A 13 12.68 9.22 11.57
N LEU A 14 12.77 8.20 12.43
CA LEU A 14 13.09 6.84 11.99
C LEU A 14 12.08 6.32 10.97
N ALA A 15 10.78 6.50 11.25
CA ALA A 15 9.72 6.10 10.33
C ALA A 15 9.84 6.82 8.98
N ALA A 16 10.16 8.12 8.99
CA ALA A 16 10.37 8.93 7.80
C ALA A 16 11.59 8.44 7.01
N VAL A 17 12.73 8.20 7.66
CA VAL A 17 13.94 7.68 7.01
C VAL A 17 13.67 6.35 6.31
N LEU A 18 13.06 5.37 7.00
CA LEU A 18 12.76 4.05 6.41
C LEU A 18 11.78 4.12 5.24
N ARG A 19 10.95 5.16 5.15
CA ARG A 19 9.91 5.30 4.12
C ARG A 19 10.25 6.26 3.00
N LEU A 20 11.00 7.32 3.28
CA LEU A 20 11.35 8.35 2.29
C LEU A 20 12.66 8.08 1.56
N TRP A 21 13.61 7.37 2.22
CA TRP A 21 14.92 7.15 1.61
C TRP A 21 14.81 6.35 0.30
N GLY A 22 15.25 6.95 -0.81
CA GLY A 22 15.18 6.34 -2.13
C GLY A 22 13.76 6.11 -2.66
N ILE A 23 12.76 6.91 -2.28
CA ILE A 23 11.35 6.74 -2.66
C ILE A 23 11.13 6.71 -4.19
N GLY A 24 11.96 7.44 -4.95
CA GLY A 24 11.87 7.49 -6.42
C GLY A 24 12.53 6.29 -7.11
N SER A 25 13.40 5.55 -6.41
CA SER A 25 14.21 4.46 -6.99
C SER A 25 13.99 3.10 -6.34
N ALA A 26 13.36 3.04 -5.18
CA ALA A 26 13.07 1.81 -4.45
C ALA A 26 11.63 1.79 -3.93
N PRO A 27 10.75 0.96 -4.49
CA PRO A 27 10.98 -0.07 -5.52
C PRO A 27 11.53 0.49 -6.82
N PRO A 28 12.34 -0.31 -7.56
CA PRO A 28 12.78 0.09 -8.90
C PRO A 28 11.58 0.12 -9.84
N ALA A 29 11.52 1.09 -10.74
CA ALA A 29 10.45 1.23 -11.73
C ALA A 29 9.06 1.52 -11.12
N LEU A 30 8.00 1.31 -11.89
CA LEU A 30 6.60 1.46 -11.49
C LEU A 30 5.86 0.13 -11.63
N GLN A 31 5.02 -0.19 -10.69
CA GLN A 31 4.08 -1.29 -10.81
C GLN A 31 2.86 -0.84 -11.63
N TYR A 32 2.17 -1.78 -12.29
CA TYR A 32 1.02 -1.49 -13.17
C TYR A 32 -0.04 -0.60 -12.49
N ASP A 33 -0.47 -0.97 -11.28
CA ASP A 33 -1.45 -0.17 -10.54
C ASP A 33 -0.93 1.24 -10.18
N GLU A 34 0.38 1.39 -9.92
CA GLU A 34 0.99 2.71 -9.69
C GLU A 34 0.90 3.58 -10.95
N ALA A 35 1.24 3.02 -12.12
CA ALA A 35 1.18 3.74 -13.38
C ALA A 35 -0.25 4.17 -13.73
N VAL A 36 -1.23 3.26 -13.62
CA VAL A 36 -2.65 3.55 -13.85
C VAL A 36 -3.17 4.59 -12.84
N ASN A 37 -2.77 4.51 -11.56
CA ASN A 37 -3.14 5.52 -10.57
C ASN A 37 -2.55 6.90 -10.93
N GLY A 38 -1.33 6.91 -11.47
CA GLY A 38 -0.66 8.13 -11.95
C GLY A 38 -1.37 8.76 -13.15
N LEU A 39 -1.79 7.95 -14.12
CA LEU A 39 -2.58 8.40 -15.27
C LEU A 39 -3.93 8.99 -14.84
N THR A 40 -4.64 8.29 -13.95
CA THR A 40 -5.89 8.81 -13.40
C THR A 40 -5.68 10.14 -12.68
N ALA A 41 -4.61 10.26 -11.90
CA ALA A 41 -4.28 11.50 -11.20
C ALA A 41 -3.89 12.62 -12.18
N ALA A 42 -3.21 12.30 -13.27
CA ALA A 42 -2.90 13.25 -14.35
C ALA A 42 -4.16 13.71 -15.08
N GLY A 43 -5.10 12.81 -15.35
CA GLY A 43 -6.42 13.17 -15.91
C GLY A 43 -7.19 14.14 -15.02
N ILE A 44 -7.15 13.95 -13.69
CA ILE A 44 -7.74 14.91 -12.73
C ILE A 44 -7.14 16.32 -12.90
N LEU A 45 -5.83 16.42 -13.09
CA LEU A 45 -5.16 17.70 -13.31
C LEU A 45 -5.49 18.30 -14.68
N ALA A 46 -5.82 17.48 -15.67
CA ALA A 46 -6.30 17.90 -16.98
C ALA A 46 -7.80 18.30 -17.01
N GLY A 47 -8.47 18.28 -15.85
CA GLY A 47 -9.89 18.63 -15.73
C GLY A 47 -10.85 17.44 -15.89
N GLU A 48 -10.35 16.24 -16.03
CA GLU A 48 -11.19 15.05 -15.93
C GLU A 48 -11.65 14.90 -14.48
N HIS A 49 -12.95 14.85 -14.27
CA HIS A 49 -13.53 14.61 -12.96
C HIS A 49 -14.05 13.18 -12.87
N PRO A 50 -13.20 12.21 -12.55
CA PRO A 50 -13.68 10.91 -12.14
C PRO A 50 -14.42 11.11 -10.83
N GLY A 51 -15.72 11.17 -10.82
CA GLY A 51 -16.56 11.55 -9.68
C GLY A 51 -16.05 11.06 -8.31
N LEU A 52 -16.59 11.60 -7.22
CA LEU A 52 -16.30 11.16 -5.85
C LEU A 52 -16.63 9.67 -5.60
N LEU A 53 -17.27 9.03 -6.55
CA LEU A 53 -17.67 7.63 -6.55
C LEU A 53 -16.71 6.84 -7.43
N MET A 54 -16.62 5.55 -7.23
CA MET A 54 -15.67 4.62 -7.82
C MET A 54 -15.49 4.81 -9.34
N GLN A 55 -14.25 4.79 -9.78
CA GLN A 55 -13.92 4.76 -11.21
C GLN A 55 -14.31 3.43 -11.87
N LYS A 56 -14.24 3.40 -13.21
CA LYS A 56 -14.55 2.21 -14.05
C LYS A 56 -14.03 0.88 -13.49
N ASP A 57 -12.89 0.91 -12.77
CA ASP A 57 -12.25 -0.28 -12.20
C ASP A 57 -12.66 -0.59 -10.74
N GLY A 58 -13.62 0.12 -10.19
CA GLY A 58 -14.08 -0.08 -8.81
C GLY A 58 -13.06 0.33 -7.73
N ARG A 59 -12.18 1.29 -8.03
CA ARG A 59 -11.17 1.78 -7.07
C ARG A 59 -11.71 2.98 -6.30
N GLU A 60 -11.44 3.02 -4.99
CA GLU A 60 -11.85 4.11 -4.10
C GLU A 60 -11.10 5.40 -4.43
N PRO A 61 -11.76 6.59 -4.40
CA PRO A 61 -11.27 7.81 -5.07
C PRO A 61 -10.21 8.61 -4.31
N ILE A 62 -10.16 8.57 -2.98
CA ILE A 62 -9.36 9.53 -2.17
C ILE A 62 -7.89 9.60 -2.61
N HIS A 63 -7.29 8.43 -2.87
CA HIS A 63 -5.87 8.38 -3.19
C HIS A 63 -5.54 9.05 -4.52
N PHE A 64 -6.42 9.04 -5.52
CA PHE A 64 -6.18 9.69 -6.81
C PHE A 64 -6.02 11.20 -6.65
N TYR A 65 -6.88 11.84 -5.85
CA TYR A 65 -6.78 13.29 -5.59
C TYR A 65 -5.52 13.65 -4.81
N LEU A 66 -5.10 12.79 -3.85
CA LEU A 66 -3.85 13.00 -3.12
C LEU A 66 -2.63 12.82 -4.01
N VAL A 67 -2.65 11.85 -4.93
CA VAL A 67 -1.61 11.66 -5.94
C VAL A 67 -1.61 12.83 -6.92
N ALA A 68 -2.77 13.30 -7.39
CA ALA A 68 -2.88 14.47 -8.25
C ALA A 68 -2.24 15.70 -7.62
N ALA A 69 -2.55 16.00 -6.35
CA ALA A 69 -1.91 17.09 -5.62
C ALA A 69 -0.39 16.92 -5.52
N SER A 70 0.09 15.70 -5.30
CA SER A 70 1.52 15.40 -5.21
C SER A 70 2.24 15.61 -6.55
N ILE A 71 1.70 15.08 -7.66
CA ILE A 71 2.31 15.23 -8.98
C ILE A 71 2.19 16.65 -9.54
N ALA A 72 1.17 17.42 -9.13
CA ALA A 72 1.05 18.84 -9.48
C ALA A 72 2.22 19.67 -8.94
N VAL A 73 2.72 19.32 -7.73
CA VAL A 73 3.82 20.04 -7.07
C VAL A 73 5.20 19.48 -7.46
N LEU A 74 5.32 18.16 -7.56
CA LEU A 74 6.61 17.45 -7.69
C LEU A 74 6.85 16.86 -9.08
N GLY A 75 5.89 17.01 -10.00
CA GLY A 75 5.96 16.45 -11.35
C GLY A 75 5.68 14.94 -11.42
N LYS A 76 5.58 14.44 -12.65
CA LYS A 76 5.29 13.02 -12.94
C LYS A 76 6.53 12.15 -12.68
N THR A 77 6.70 11.69 -11.45
CA THR A 77 7.79 10.82 -11.02
C THR A 77 7.28 9.70 -10.11
N PRO A 78 7.99 8.55 -10.01
CA PRO A 78 7.64 7.51 -9.05
C PRO A 78 7.64 8.01 -7.60
N GLY A 79 8.56 8.92 -7.26
CA GLY A 79 8.63 9.52 -5.93
C GLY A 79 7.41 10.38 -5.60
N ALA A 80 7.00 11.24 -6.53
CA ALA A 80 5.80 12.07 -6.37
C ALA A 80 4.54 11.22 -6.25
N LEU A 81 4.41 10.18 -7.07
CA LEU A 81 3.30 9.24 -7.02
C LEU A 81 3.21 8.53 -5.65
N ARG A 82 4.35 8.09 -5.08
CA ARG A 82 4.43 7.33 -3.83
C ARG A 82 4.33 8.19 -2.58
N LEU A 83 4.63 9.48 -2.65
CA LEU A 83 4.70 10.37 -1.49
C LEU A 83 3.42 10.38 -0.63
N PRO A 84 2.19 10.46 -1.16
CA PRO A 84 0.98 10.43 -0.34
C PRO A 84 0.85 9.15 0.50
N TYR A 85 1.24 8.01 -0.04
CA TYR A 85 1.19 6.71 0.68
C TYR A 85 2.26 6.64 1.77
N VAL A 86 3.45 7.19 1.53
CA VAL A 86 4.49 7.34 2.54
C VAL A 86 4.03 8.21 3.69
N LEU A 87 3.42 9.37 3.40
CA LEU A 87 2.88 10.27 4.42
C LEU A 87 1.77 9.60 5.23
N ALA A 88 0.89 8.84 4.58
CA ALA A 88 -0.14 8.05 5.27
C ALA A 88 0.48 6.98 6.18
N SER A 89 1.55 6.29 5.74
CA SER A 89 2.24 5.30 6.57
C SER A 89 2.98 5.92 7.76
N ILE A 90 3.55 7.12 7.62
CA ILE A 90 4.12 7.88 8.74
C ILE A 90 3.00 8.33 9.68
N GLY A 91 1.88 8.80 9.15
CA GLY A 91 0.68 9.15 9.90
C GLY A 91 0.12 7.97 10.71
N LEU A 92 0.15 6.75 10.13
CA LEU A 92 -0.24 5.51 10.84
C LEU A 92 0.63 5.27 12.07
N VAL A 93 1.94 5.53 12.00
CA VAL A 93 2.84 5.41 13.18
C VAL A 93 2.39 6.35 14.30
N ALA A 94 2.05 7.60 13.97
CA ALA A 94 1.52 8.56 14.93
C ALA A 94 0.13 8.15 15.47
N ALA A 95 -0.75 7.63 14.61
CA ALA A 95 -2.08 7.16 15.00
C ALA A 95 -2.01 5.94 15.95
N VAL A 96 -1.10 5.01 15.70
CA VAL A 96 -0.82 3.87 16.60
C VAL A 96 -0.35 4.36 17.99
N TRP A 97 0.49 5.42 18.04
CA TRP A 97 0.87 6.01 19.32
C TRP A 97 -0.33 6.58 20.09
N LEU A 98 -1.20 7.32 19.41
CA LEU A 98 -2.40 7.87 20.01
C LEU A 98 -3.30 6.76 20.57
N LEU A 99 -3.59 5.75 19.75
CA LEU A 99 -4.44 4.61 20.12
C LEU A 99 -3.84 3.80 21.27
N ALA A 100 -2.59 3.38 21.15
CA ALA A 100 -1.94 2.55 22.15
C ALA A 100 -1.80 3.27 23.51
N ARG A 101 -1.48 4.57 23.48
CA ARG A 101 -1.41 5.42 24.68
C ARG A 101 -2.79 5.56 25.32
N GLU A 102 -3.84 5.76 24.55
CA GLU A 102 -5.21 5.91 25.05
C GLU A 102 -5.71 4.61 25.70
N LEU A 103 -5.43 3.47 25.09
CA LEU A 103 -5.89 2.17 25.59
C LEU A 103 -5.06 1.63 26.76
N PHE A 104 -3.73 1.72 26.72
CA PHE A 104 -2.83 1.01 27.63
C PHE A 104 -1.79 1.92 28.31
N GLY A 105 -1.81 3.21 28.03
CA GLY A 105 -0.91 4.18 28.60
C GLY A 105 0.42 4.32 27.84
N ARG A 106 1.24 5.28 28.31
CA ARG A 106 2.41 5.78 27.56
C ARG A 106 3.47 4.73 27.25
N LYS A 107 3.72 3.77 28.16
CA LYS A 107 4.76 2.75 27.94
C LYS A 107 4.43 1.84 26.76
N VAL A 108 3.19 1.35 26.69
CA VAL A 108 2.71 0.57 25.56
C VAL A 108 2.68 1.45 24.30
N GLY A 109 2.29 2.72 24.44
CA GLY A 109 2.33 3.68 23.33
C GLY A 109 3.71 3.75 22.68
N TRP A 110 4.79 3.96 23.44
CA TRP A 110 6.15 4.03 22.89
C TRP A 110 6.59 2.74 22.20
N LEU A 111 6.33 1.59 22.83
CA LEU A 111 6.69 0.28 22.28
C LEU A 111 5.93 0.00 20.97
N ALA A 112 4.61 0.18 20.97
CA ALA A 112 3.80 -0.06 19.77
C ALA A 112 4.17 0.89 18.62
N THR A 113 4.48 2.15 18.92
CA THR A 113 4.87 3.14 17.92
C THR A 113 6.21 2.80 17.27
N LEU A 114 7.21 2.42 18.06
CA LEU A 114 8.53 2.02 17.54
C LEU A 114 8.42 0.72 16.72
N LEU A 115 7.61 -0.24 17.16
CA LEU A 115 7.32 -1.45 16.38
C LEU A 115 6.64 -1.13 15.05
N CYS A 116 5.63 -0.25 15.04
CA CYS A 116 4.98 0.18 13.81
C CYS A 116 5.94 0.93 12.87
N ALA A 117 6.85 1.74 13.43
CA ALA A 117 7.85 2.46 12.66
C ALA A 117 8.86 1.52 11.99
N GLY A 118 9.30 0.47 12.72
CA GLY A 118 10.40 -0.42 12.33
C GLY A 118 9.99 -1.79 11.78
N THR A 119 8.72 -2.16 11.74
CA THR A 119 8.27 -3.42 11.13
C THR A 119 8.13 -3.27 9.61
N LEU A 120 8.54 -4.31 8.86
CA LEU A 120 8.56 -4.26 7.40
C LEU A 120 7.18 -3.96 6.78
N TRP A 121 6.13 -4.63 7.22
CA TRP A 121 4.81 -4.53 6.58
C TRP A 121 4.30 -3.09 6.44
N PRO A 122 4.19 -2.23 7.48
CA PRO A 122 3.78 -0.84 7.28
C PRO A 122 4.81 0.00 6.53
N VAL A 123 6.12 -0.33 6.59
CA VAL A 123 7.16 0.32 5.78
C VAL A 123 6.91 0.03 4.30
N TYR A 124 6.69 -1.24 3.96
CA TYR A 124 6.45 -1.69 2.60
C TYR A 124 5.18 -1.07 1.99
N LEU A 125 4.05 -1.10 2.74
CA LEU A 125 2.78 -0.51 2.29
C LEU A 125 2.89 1.00 1.97
N GLY A 126 3.72 1.72 2.72
CA GLY A 126 3.96 3.13 2.45
C GLY A 126 4.76 3.38 1.17
N ARG A 127 5.63 2.46 0.79
CA ARG A 127 6.53 2.61 -0.37
C ARG A 127 5.97 2.01 -1.66
N TYR A 128 5.15 1.00 -1.54
CA TYR A 128 4.33 0.51 -2.62
C TYR A 128 3.06 1.33 -2.69
N GLY A 129 2.81 2.03 -3.78
CA GLY A 129 1.71 2.98 -3.98
C GLY A 129 0.31 2.37 -3.86
N THR A 130 0.06 1.68 -2.74
CA THR A 130 -1.21 1.01 -2.47
C THR A 130 -2.10 1.80 -1.53
N ARG A 131 -3.35 2.03 -1.96
CA ARG A 131 -4.36 2.76 -1.19
C ARG A 131 -4.74 2.13 0.15
N SER A 132 -4.36 0.88 0.38
CA SER A 132 -4.65 0.14 1.61
C SER A 132 -4.07 0.80 2.89
N VAL A 133 -2.97 1.55 2.76
CA VAL A 133 -2.35 2.27 3.88
C VAL A 133 -3.24 3.40 4.42
N PHE A 134 -4.03 4.05 3.57
CA PHE A 134 -4.99 5.08 4.00
C PHE A 134 -6.09 4.47 4.89
N PHE A 135 -6.55 3.27 4.55
CA PHE A 135 -7.51 2.54 5.38
C PHE A 135 -6.95 2.27 6.78
N ALA A 136 -5.72 1.78 6.87
CA ALA A 136 -5.05 1.51 8.15
C ALA A 136 -4.90 2.80 8.99
N LEU A 137 -4.49 3.92 8.37
CA LEU A 137 -4.38 5.22 9.05
C LEU A 137 -5.73 5.70 9.57
N VAL A 138 -6.74 5.76 8.68
CA VAL A 138 -8.06 6.31 9.02
C VAL A 138 -8.73 5.48 10.11
N THR A 139 -8.63 4.14 10.04
CA THR A 139 -9.20 3.25 11.06
C THR A 139 -8.42 3.28 12.37
N ALA A 140 -7.10 3.50 12.37
CA ALA A 140 -6.34 3.72 13.60
C ALA A 140 -6.79 5.00 14.32
N LEU A 141 -7.01 6.09 13.58
CA LEU A 141 -7.55 7.34 14.11
C LEU A 141 -9.01 7.18 14.58
N ALA A 142 -9.83 6.41 13.85
CA ALA A 142 -11.21 6.10 14.24
C ALA A 142 -11.26 5.31 15.56
N LEU A 143 -10.41 4.30 15.73
CA LEU A 143 -10.33 3.54 16.97
C LEU A 143 -9.81 4.39 18.13
N PHE A 144 -8.84 5.27 17.89
CA PHE A 144 -8.39 6.24 18.89
C PHE A 144 -9.51 7.18 19.31
N SER A 145 -10.20 7.81 18.34
CA SER A 145 -11.30 8.72 18.63
C SER A 145 -12.46 8.03 19.34
N ALA A 146 -12.79 6.79 18.96
CA ALA A 146 -13.79 5.96 19.64
C ALA A 146 -13.41 5.66 21.09
N ALA A 147 -12.14 5.28 21.35
CA ALA A 147 -11.66 5.05 22.71
C ALA A 147 -11.69 6.33 23.56
N ARG A 148 -11.40 7.47 22.95
CA ARG A 148 -11.47 8.79 23.59
C ARG A 148 -12.92 9.20 23.85
N ALA A 149 -13.81 9.03 22.87
CA ALA A 149 -15.24 9.28 22.98
C ALA A 149 -15.86 8.48 24.10
N TRP A 150 -15.57 7.17 24.12
CA TRP A 150 -16.06 6.25 25.16
C TRP A 150 -15.70 6.68 26.58
N ARG A 151 -14.47 7.19 26.76
CA ARG A 151 -13.98 7.61 28.07
C ARG A 151 -14.46 9.00 28.47
N SER A 152 -14.50 9.95 27.54
CA SER A 152 -14.84 11.35 27.81
C SER A 152 -16.34 11.63 27.75
N ARG A 153 -17.12 10.73 27.10
CA ARG A 153 -18.55 10.89 26.78
C ARG A 153 -18.86 12.14 25.93
N ALA A 154 -17.85 12.83 25.42
CA ALA A 154 -17.99 14.05 24.66
C ALA A 154 -18.50 13.75 23.25
N ILE A 155 -19.62 14.36 22.86
CA ILE A 155 -20.29 14.13 21.58
C ILE A 155 -19.39 14.43 20.38
N GLY A 156 -18.51 15.44 20.48
CA GLY A 156 -17.58 15.81 19.42
C GLY A 156 -16.63 14.66 19.03
N TRP A 157 -16.17 13.85 19.99
CA TRP A 157 -15.36 12.68 19.68
C TRP A 157 -16.15 11.59 18.97
N TRP A 158 -17.45 11.42 19.27
CA TRP A 158 -18.33 10.50 18.55
C TRP A 158 -18.57 10.96 17.11
N VAL A 159 -18.73 12.28 16.88
CA VAL A 159 -18.81 12.84 15.53
C VAL A 159 -17.51 12.55 14.77
N VAL A 160 -16.35 12.84 15.36
CA VAL A 160 -15.04 12.54 14.72
C VAL A 160 -14.89 11.06 14.40
N THR A 161 -15.34 10.17 15.30
CA THR A 161 -15.33 8.72 15.06
C THR A 161 -16.21 8.36 13.85
N GLY A 162 -17.40 8.92 13.78
CA GLY A 162 -18.33 8.71 12.66
C GLY A 162 -17.77 9.22 11.33
N LEU A 163 -17.15 10.41 11.33
CA LEU A 163 -16.47 10.96 10.14
C LEU A 163 -15.35 10.05 9.66
N LEU A 164 -14.48 9.59 10.55
CA LEU A 164 -13.36 8.72 10.20
C LEU A 164 -13.82 7.35 9.69
N PHE A 165 -14.81 6.71 10.34
CA PHE A 165 -15.37 5.47 9.81
C PHE A 165 -16.08 5.70 8.46
N GLY A 166 -16.81 6.79 8.28
CA GLY A 166 -17.43 7.15 7.01
C GLY A 166 -16.40 7.34 5.89
N VAL A 167 -15.33 8.12 6.15
CA VAL A 167 -14.23 8.34 5.20
C VAL A 167 -13.51 7.02 4.85
N SER A 168 -13.45 6.04 5.76
CA SER A 168 -12.81 4.75 5.48
C SER A 168 -13.41 4.02 4.28
N TYR A 169 -14.70 4.26 3.96
CA TYR A 169 -15.38 3.67 2.80
C TYR A 169 -14.83 4.16 1.44
N TYR A 170 -14.10 5.27 1.44
CA TYR A 170 -13.50 5.86 0.25
C TYR A 170 -11.99 5.55 0.12
N THR A 171 -11.47 4.60 0.91
CA THR A 171 -10.03 4.30 0.97
C THR A 171 -9.64 2.94 0.41
N TYR A 172 -10.28 1.84 0.85
CA TYR A 172 -9.90 0.48 0.45
C TYR A 172 -11.04 -0.54 0.66
N PRO A 173 -11.21 -1.60 -0.17
CA PRO A 173 -12.37 -2.50 -0.14
C PRO A 173 -12.62 -3.25 1.18
N VAL A 174 -11.61 -3.44 2.03
CA VAL A 174 -11.79 -4.06 3.37
C VAL A 174 -12.66 -3.22 4.31
N ASN A 175 -13.06 -2.00 3.90
CA ASN A 175 -14.02 -1.16 4.62
C ASN A 175 -15.38 -1.84 4.83
N LEU A 176 -15.75 -2.82 4.01
CA LEU A 176 -16.98 -3.62 4.17
C LEU A 176 -17.05 -4.31 5.55
N PHE A 177 -15.90 -4.55 6.19
CA PHE A 177 -15.82 -5.16 7.52
C PHE A 177 -15.94 -4.15 8.67
N VAL A 178 -15.97 -2.83 8.40
CA VAL A 178 -16.09 -1.79 9.44
C VAL A 178 -17.43 -1.87 10.15
N LEU A 179 -18.54 -1.94 9.41
CA LEU A 179 -19.87 -2.04 10.03
C LEU A 179 -20.05 -3.34 10.82
N PRO A 180 -19.70 -4.52 10.30
CA PRO A 180 -19.66 -5.75 11.09
C PRO A 180 -18.81 -5.64 12.36
N ALA A 181 -17.67 -4.95 12.31
CA ALA A 181 -16.82 -4.74 13.48
C ALA A 181 -17.51 -3.89 14.55
N ILE A 182 -18.13 -2.80 14.14
CA ILE A 182 -18.91 -1.94 15.05
C ILE A 182 -20.05 -2.74 15.69
N VAL A 183 -20.84 -3.47 14.89
CA VAL A 183 -21.94 -4.30 15.37
C VAL A 183 -21.45 -5.36 16.35
N LEU A 184 -20.36 -6.08 16.04
CA LEU A 184 -19.81 -7.12 16.92
C LEU A 184 -19.36 -6.54 18.27
N VAL A 185 -18.70 -5.37 18.28
CA VAL A 185 -18.27 -4.70 19.51
C VAL A 185 -19.47 -4.23 20.34
N LEU A 186 -20.46 -3.63 19.70
CA LEU A 186 -21.67 -3.14 20.38
C LEU A 186 -22.54 -4.31 20.91
N ALA A 187 -22.70 -5.38 20.13
CA ALA A 187 -23.40 -6.58 20.57
C ALA A 187 -22.71 -7.22 21.79
N GLY A 188 -21.38 -7.35 21.76
CA GLY A 188 -20.62 -7.84 22.90
C GLY A 188 -20.73 -6.96 24.16
N ALA A 189 -20.87 -5.64 24.00
CA ALA A 189 -21.15 -4.73 25.10
C ALA A 189 -22.60 -4.86 25.61
N ALA A 190 -23.56 -5.01 24.72
CA ALA A 190 -24.99 -5.17 25.05
C ALA A 190 -25.26 -6.49 25.80
N LEU A 191 -24.71 -7.61 25.33
CA LEU A 191 -24.84 -8.92 25.97
C LEU A 191 -24.33 -8.91 27.43
N ARG A 192 -23.39 -8.03 27.74
CA ARG A 192 -22.86 -7.86 29.09
C ARG A 192 -23.63 -6.86 29.94
N ARG A 193 -24.75 -6.36 29.44
CA ARG A 193 -25.57 -5.33 30.08
C ARG A 193 -24.71 -4.15 30.57
N SER A 194 -23.79 -3.70 29.73
CA SER A 194 -22.82 -2.65 30.08
C SER A 194 -23.55 -1.32 30.32
N GLU A 195 -23.52 -0.81 31.53
CA GLU A 195 -24.03 0.52 31.87
C GLU A 195 -23.38 1.61 31.01
N ALA A 196 -22.07 1.45 30.75
CA ALA A 196 -21.33 2.33 29.84
C ALA A 196 -21.89 2.39 28.42
N LEU A 197 -22.58 1.35 27.94
CA LEU A 197 -23.27 1.36 26.65
C LEU A 197 -24.47 2.31 26.71
N ARG A 198 -25.25 2.27 27.81
CA ARG A 198 -26.41 3.17 27.99
C ARG A 198 -25.95 4.62 28.10
N GLU A 199 -24.90 4.90 28.87
CA GLU A 199 -24.33 6.22 29.08
C GLU A 199 -23.74 6.83 27.78
N ASN A 200 -23.23 6.02 26.87
CA ASN A 200 -22.70 6.44 25.57
C ASN A 200 -23.71 6.30 24.42
N GLY A 201 -24.95 5.84 24.68
CA GLY A 201 -25.95 5.51 23.66
C GLY A 201 -26.22 6.64 22.64
N ARG A 202 -26.38 7.88 23.14
CA ARG A 202 -26.57 9.06 22.28
C ARG A 202 -25.36 9.30 21.37
N GLY A 203 -24.16 9.18 21.92
CA GLY A 203 -22.93 9.35 21.15
C GLY A 203 -22.74 8.27 20.10
N ILE A 204 -23.03 7.01 20.44
CA ILE A 204 -23.01 5.87 19.51
C ILE A 204 -24.00 6.08 18.37
N ALA A 205 -25.23 6.53 18.68
CA ALA A 205 -26.24 6.84 17.66
C ALA A 205 -25.75 7.93 16.68
N VAL A 206 -25.14 9.00 17.20
CA VAL A 206 -24.53 10.06 16.38
C VAL A 206 -23.40 9.50 15.51
N MET A 207 -22.50 8.69 16.08
CA MET A 207 -21.43 8.03 15.31
C MET A 207 -22.00 7.20 14.16
N ILE A 208 -23.00 6.36 14.44
CA ILE A 208 -23.64 5.52 13.42
C ILE A 208 -24.29 6.38 12.34
N ALA A 209 -25.04 7.41 12.72
CA ALA A 209 -25.70 8.32 11.78
C ALA A 209 -24.70 9.05 10.87
N VAL A 210 -23.62 9.59 11.43
CA VAL A 210 -22.56 10.27 10.66
C VAL A 210 -21.83 9.27 9.74
N THR A 211 -21.51 8.07 10.24
CA THR A 211 -20.90 7.01 9.42
C THR A 211 -21.80 6.63 8.25
N ALA A 212 -23.10 6.37 8.53
CA ALA A 212 -24.08 6.00 7.52
C ALA A 212 -24.26 7.09 6.47
N LEU A 213 -24.39 8.35 6.89
CA LEU A 213 -24.53 9.49 5.99
C LEU A 213 -23.37 9.60 5.00
N LEU A 214 -22.13 9.45 5.49
CA LEU A 214 -20.95 9.51 4.63
C LEU A 214 -20.74 8.23 3.80
N ALA A 215 -21.10 7.07 4.32
CA ALA A 215 -20.95 5.81 3.60
C ALA A 215 -22.06 5.59 2.56
N LEU A 216 -23.24 6.23 2.73
CA LEU A 216 -24.42 6.02 1.89
C LEU A 216 -24.17 6.18 0.38
N PRO A 217 -23.47 7.23 -0.12
CA PRO A 217 -23.21 7.36 -1.55
C PRO A 217 -22.43 6.17 -2.10
N MET A 218 -21.42 5.68 -1.35
CA MET A 218 -20.61 4.52 -1.74
C MET A 218 -21.43 3.22 -1.73
N TRP A 219 -22.35 3.08 -0.78
CA TRP A 219 -23.24 1.92 -0.70
C TRP A 219 -24.26 1.89 -1.82
N LEU A 220 -24.87 3.03 -2.14
CA LEU A 220 -25.79 3.16 -3.26
C LEU A 220 -25.10 2.84 -4.59
N TYR A 221 -23.89 3.37 -4.80
CA TYR A 221 -23.10 3.07 -5.98
C TYR A 221 -22.77 1.58 -6.12
N ARG A 222 -22.31 0.94 -5.03
CA ARG A 222 -22.04 -0.50 -5.02
C ARG A 222 -23.31 -1.33 -5.17
N GLY A 223 -24.42 -0.90 -4.61
CA GLY A 223 -25.72 -1.54 -4.76
C GLY A 223 -26.23 -1.55 -6.20
N ALA A 224 -26.03 -0.44 -6.92
CA ALA A 224 -26.38 -0.35 -8.35
C ALA A 224 -25.53 -1.26 -9.25
N SER A 225 -24.34 -1.70 -8.77
CA SER A 225 -23.37 -2.51 -9.51
C SER A 225 -23.06 -3.84 -8.79
N LEU A 226 -24.06 -4.47 -8.17
CA LEU A 226 -23.88 -5.68 -7.35
C LEU A 226 -23.12 -6.80 -8.08
N THR A 227 -23.47 -7.07 -9.34
CA THR A 227 -22.82 -8.09 -10.16
C THR A 227 -21.31 -7.84 -10.33
N GLN A 228 -20.91 -6.59 -10.56
CA GLN A 228 -19.49 -6.22 -10.69
C GLN A 228 -18.77 -6.17 -9.33
N SER A 229 -19.48 -5.72 -8.28
CA SER A 229 -18.90 -5.58 -6.94
C SER A 229 -18.60 -6.93 -6.27
N PHE A 230 -19.36 -7.97 -6.58
CA PHE A 230 -19.22 -9.32 -6.00
C PHE A 230 -18.56 -10.35 -6.94
N SER A 231 -18.41 -10.07 -8.23
CA SER A 231 -17.73 -11.00 -9.15
C SER A 231 -16.28 -11.28 -8.76
N ARG A 232 -15.48 -10.23 -8.47
CA ARG A 232 -14.08 -10.39 -8.02
C ARG A 232 -13.93 -11.20 -6.72
N PRO A 233 -14.68 -10.94 -5.63
CA PRO A 233 -14.60 -11.75 -4.41
C PRO A 233 -14.91 -13.22 -4.62
N GLN A 234 -15.87 -13.57 -5.47
CA GLN A 234 -16.24 -14.96 -5.74
C GLN A 234 -15.10 -15.77 -6.39
N HIS A 235 -14.39 -15.20 -7.37
CA HIS A 235 -13.26 -15.85 -8.02
C HIS A 235 -12.04 -16.02 -7.09
N LEU A 236 -11.93 -15.16 -6.08
CA LEU A 236 -10.81 -15.13 -5.16
C LEU A 236 -11.08 -15.89 -3.86
N ALA A 237 -12.34 -16.32 -3.62
CA ALA A 237 -12.72 -17.07 -2.43
C ALA A 237 -12.20 -18.52 -2.49
N VAL A 238 -11.70 -18.99 -1.35
CA VAL A 238 -11.25 -20.38 -1.19
C VAL A 238 -12.40 -21.33 -0.88
N PHE A 239 -13.47 -20.80 -0.26
CA PHE A 239 -14.68 -21.54 0.01
C PHE A 239 -15.67 -21.33 -1.13
N TYR A 240 -16.29 -22.40 -1.62
CA TYR A 240 -17.19 -22.37 -2.78
C TYR A 240 -18.47 -23.18 -2.51
N ALA A 241 -19.55 -22.82 -3.20
CA ALA A 241 -20.82 -23.55 -3.11
C ALA A 241 -20.65 -25.00 -3.63
N GLY A 242 -21.21 -25.95 -2.90
CA GLY A 242 -21.10 -27.39 -3.23
C GLY A 242 -19.86 -28.08 -2.66
N GLN A 243 -19.03 -27.38 -1.89
CA GLN A 243 -17.93 -28.00 -1.17
C GLN A 243 -18.47 -28.98 -0.10
N GLY A 244 -17.97 -30.23 -0.13
CA GLY A 244 -18.39 -31.24 0.86
C GLY A 244 -17.93 -30.88 2.29
N PRO A 245 -18.61 -31.39 3.34
CA PRO A 245 -18.28 -31.06 4.74
C PRO A 245 -16.83 -31.38 5.12
N VAL A 246 -16.30 -32.49 4.65
CA VAL A 246 -14.90 -32.90 4.93
C VAL A 246 -13.91 -31.94 4.29
N ASP A 247 -14.14 -31.54 3.04
CA ASP A 247 -13.26 -30.64 2.33
C ASP A 247 -13.36 -29.22 2.90
N PHE A 248 -14.55 -28.81 3.35
CA PHE A 248 -14.73 -27.56 4.09
C PHE A 248 -13.87 -27.53 5.37
N VAL A 249 -13.92 -28.58 6.18
CA VAL A 249 -13.11 -28.66 7.42
C VAL A 249 -11.61 -28.69 7.11
N LYS A 250 -11.16 -29.43 6.09
CA LYS A 250 -9.75 -29.43 5.64
C LYS A 250 -9.32 -28.03 5.19
N THR A 251 -10.14 -27.36 4.39
CA THR A 251 -9.87 -26.00 3.92
C THR A 251 -9.80 -25.01 5.10
N LEU A 252 -10.75 -25.12 6.04
CA LEU A 252 -10.77 -24.30 7.27
C LEU A 252 -9.48 -24.48 8.08
N ALA A 253 -9.05 -25.71 8.30
CA ALA A 253 -7.82 -26.01 9.03
C ALA A 253 -6.58 -25.48 8.29
N ALA A 254 -6.48 -25.70 6.98
CA ALA A 254 -5.38 -25.22 6.16
C ALA A 254 -5.29 -23.69 6.16
N GLN A 255 -6.40 -22.99 5.96
CA GLN A 255 -6.44 -21.53 6.00
C GLN A 255 -6.06 -20.98 7.39
N THR A 256 -6.51 -21.61 8.46
CA THR A 256 -6.13 -21.23 9.83
C THR A 256 -4.61 -21.31 10.01
N VAL A 257 -4.00 -22.43 9.60
CA VAL A 257 -2.53 -22.60 9.67
C VAL A 257 -1.82 -21.55 8.81
N LEU A 258 -2.28 -21.31 7.57
CA LEU A 258 -1.69 -20.31 6.67
C LEU A 258 -1.72 -18.90 7.27
N VAL A 259 -2.85 -18.48 7.84
CA VAL A 259 -3.00 -17.15 8.45
C VAL A 259 -2.20 -17.04 9.76
N LEU A 260 -2.21 -18.07 10.61
CA LEU A 260 -1.45 -18.01 11.87
C LEU A 260 0.06 -18.00 11.64
N ARG A 261 0.57 -18.80 10.70
CA ARG A 261 2.01 -18.83 10.40
C ARG A 261 2.55 -17.54 9.81
N MET A 262 1.67 -16.65 9.25
CA MET A 262 2.13 -15.38 8.66
C MET A 262 2.84 -14.48 9.67
N PHE A 263 2.51 -14.61 10.94
CA PHE A 263 3.08 -13.74 11.97
C PHE A 263 4.55 -14.05 12.26
N PHE A 264 4.99 -15.32 12.18
CA PHE A 264 6.33 -15.73 12.63
C PHE A 264 7.09 -16.64 11.69
N LEU A 265 6.39 -17.40 10.81
CA LEU A 265 7.01 -18.47 10.03
C LEU A 265 7.13 -18.10 8.56
N ARG A 266 5.99 -17.86 7.90
CA ARG A 266 5.97 -17.55 6.47
C ARG A 266 4.83 -16.62 6.13
N GLY A 267 5.16 -15.40 5.74
CA GLY A 267 4.22 -14.35 5.33
C GLY A 267 3.79 -14.46 3.87
N ASP A 268 3.24 -13.37 3.37
CA ASP A 268 2.81 -13.24 1.98
C ASP A 268 3.99 -13.48 1.01
N ALA A 269 3.75 -14.30 0.02
CA ALA A 269 4.75 -14.66 -0.99
C ALA A 269 4.78 -13.67 -2.17
N ASN A 270 3.79 -12.77 -2.28
CA ASN A 270 3.73 -11.83 -3.38
C ASN A 270 4.74 -10.69 -3.19
N PRO A 271 5.67 -10.49 -4.14
CA PRO A 271 6.70 -9.46 -4.06
C PRO A 271 6.14 -8.04 -4.09
N LEU A 272 4.91 -7.84 -4.52
CA LEU A 272 4.23 -6.53 -4.49
C LEU A 272 3.70 -6.17 -3.09
N HIS A 273 3.61 -7.13 -2.17
CA HIS A 273 3.04 -6.91 -0.84
C HIS A 273 4.05 -7.07 0.28
N ASN A 274 5.11 -7.83 0.01
CA ASN A 274 6.09 -8.25 1.00
C ASN A 274 7.41 -8.67 0.33
N ILE A 275 8.48 -8.76 1.07
CA ILE A 275 9.61 -9.61 0.68
C ILE A 275 9.09 -11.05 0.71
N PRO A 276 9.15 -11.81 -0.41
CA PRO A 276 8.45 -13.07 -0.54
C PRO A 276 8.65 -14.04 0.61
N GLY A 277 7.55 -14.37 1.27
CA GLY A 277 7.54 -15.31 2.39
C GLY A 277 8.08 -14.76 3.72
N ARG A 278 8.55 -13.51 3.81
CA ARG A 278 9.00 -12.93 5.07
C ARG A 278 7.82 -12.79 6.03
N PRO A 279 7.92 -13.30 7.28
CA PRO A 279 6.84 -13.16 8.26
C PRO A 279 6.67 -11.71 8.70
N VAL A 280 5.51 -11.40 9.29
CA VAL A 280 5.19 -10.06 9.82
C VAL A 280 6.19 -9.63 10.88
N PHE A 281 6.51 -10.53 11.80
CA PHE A 281 7.48 -10.32 12.86
C PHE A 281 8.69 -11.23 12.68
N ASP A 282 9.87 -10.69 12.95
CA ASP A 282 11.09 -11.48 13.07
C ASP A 282 11.10 -12.33 14.36
N ALA A 283 12.11 -13.21 14.48
CA ALA A 283 12.23 -14.11 15.62
C ALA A 283 12.30 -13.39 16.97
N ALA A 284 12.86 -12.16 17.02
CA ALA A 284 12.97 -11.39 18.25
C ALA A 284 11.60 -10.95 18.78
N MET A 285 10.62 -10.77 17.90
CA MET A 285 9.27 -10.34 18.25
C MET A 285 8.27 -11.48 18.41
N ALA A 286 8.63 -12.73 18.05
CA ALA A 286 7.72 -13.88 18.14
C ALA A 286 7.25 -14.13 19.58
N LEU A 287 8.18 -14.26 20.53
CA LEU A 287 7.85 -14.47 21.93
C LEU A 287 7.11 -13.26 22.55
N PRO A 288 7.56 -12.00 22.38
CA PRO A 288 6.79 -10.83 22.81
C PRO A 288 5.35 -10.81 22.29
N PHE A 289 5.11 -11.18 21.04
CA PHE A 289 3.76 -11.22 20.48
C PHE A 289 2.88 -12.26 21.20
N LEU A 290 3.37 -13.48 21.40
CA LEU A 290 2.62 -14.53 22.11
C LEU A 290 2.33 -14.15 23.56
N LEU A 291 3.32 -13.57 24.26
CA LEU A 291 3.14 -13.05 25.62
C LEU A 291 2.11 -11.90 25.67
N GLY A 292 2.06 -11.09 24.62
CA GLY A 292 1.08 -10.02 24.48
C GLY A 292 -0.34 -10.54 24.26
N LEU A 293 -0.54 -11.59 23.47
CA LEU A 293 -1.82 -12.28 23.34
C LEU A 293 -2.29 -12.82 24.70
N ALA A 294 -1.41 -13.50 25.43
CA ALA A 294 -1.70 -14.01 26.77
C ALA A 294 -2.02 -12.86 27.75
N ALA A 295 -1.30 -11.73 27.66
CA ALA A 295 -1.53 -10.57 28.52
C ALA A 295 -2.91 -9.94 28.27
N LEU A 296 -3.42 -9.93 27.03
CA LEU A 296 -4.75 -9.40 26.71
C LEU A 296 -5.88 -10.26 27.30
N ALA A 297 -5.65 -11.56 27.49
CA ALA A 297 -6.60 -12.47 28.12
C ALA A 297 -6.73 -12.24 29.65
N GLN A 298 -5.76 -11.57 30.28
CA GLN A 298 -5.81 -11.31 31.72
C GLN A 298 -7.02 -10.45 32.10
N MET A 299 -7.60 -10.68 33.28
CA MET A 299 -8.79 -9.98 33.81
C MET A 299 -8.66 -8.45 33.74
N ARG A 300 -7.47 -7.93 34.02
CA ARG A 300 -7.15 -6.49 33.97
C ARG A 300 -7.40 -5.85 32.59
N TYR A 301 -7.17 -6.59 31.51
CA TYR A 301 -7.30 -6.10 30.14
C TYR A 301 -8.48 -6.71 29.38
N ARG A 302 -9.20 -7.66 29.99
CA ARG A 302 -10.20 -8.50 29.35
C ARG A 302 -11.20 -7.74 28.46
N ARG A 303 -11.73 -6.60 28.92
CA ARG A 303 -12.71 -5.83 28.12
C ARG A 303 -12.06 -5.22 26.88
N ARG A 304 -10.89 -4.58 27.02
CA ARG A 304 -10.13 -3.98 25.89
C ARG A 304 -9.56 -5.06 24.98
N GLY A 305 -9.07 -6.14 25.56
CA GLY A 305 -8.54 -7.30 24.83
C GLY A 305 -9.57 -7.94 23.92
N LEU A 306 -10.83 -8.08 24.36
CA LEU A 306 -11.89 -8.62 23.53
C LEU A 306 -12.25 -7.74 22.35
N VAL A 307 -12.29 -6.42 22.53
CA VAL A 307 -12.51 -5.47 21.42
C VAL A 307 -11.36 -5.56 20.40
N ILE A 308 -10.12 -5.60 20.89
CA ILE A 308 -8.93 -5.72 20.01
C ILE A 308 -8.91 -7.07 19.29
N ALA A 309 -9.22 -8.16 20.00
CA ALA A 309 -9.27 -9.50 19.41
C ALA A 309 -10.40 -9.63 18.39
N ALA A 310 -11.59 -9.08 18.68
CA ALA A 310 -12.72 -9.06 17.75
C ALA A 310 -12.37 -8.26 16.47
N TRP A 311 -11.75 -7.09 16.62
CA TRP A 311 -11.25 -6.30 15.50
C TRP A 311 -10.22 -7.09 14.69
N ALA A 312 -9.20 -7.64 15.34
CA ALA A 312 -8.15 -8.40 14.68
C ALA A 312 -8.70 -9.63 13.93
N ALA A 313 -9.57 -10.40 14.58
CA ALA A 313 -10.20 -11.58 13.98
C ALA A 313 -11.02 -11.21 12.73
N LEU A 314 -11.84 -10.16 12.83
CA LEU A 314 -12.69 -9.74 11.72
C LEU A 314 -11.87 -9.24 10.52
N PHE A 315 -10.80 -8.46 10.78
CA PHE A 315 -9.95 -7.96 9.70
C PHE A 315 -8.90 -8.97 9.20
N LEU A 316 -8.81 -10.15 9.81
CA LEU A 316 -8.13 -11.31 9.24
C LEU A 316 -9.04 -12.16 8.34
N LEU A 317 -10.37 -12.01 8.40
CA LEU A 317 -11.29 -12.77 7.54
C LEU A 317 -11.03 -12.57 6.04
N PRO A 318 -10.76 -11.35 5.50
CA PRO A 318 -10.52 -11.21 4.07
C PRO A 318 -9.32 -12.02 3.55
N THR A 319 -8.24 -12.13 4.32
CA THR A 319 -7.11 -12.99 3.96
C THR A 319 -7.43 -14.47 4.19
N PHE A 320 -8.14 -14.78 5.27
CA PHE A 320 -8.56 -16.13 5.59
C PHE A 320 -9.47 -16.75 4.51
N LEU A 321 -10.37 -15.96 3.95
CA LEU A 321 -11.29 -16.38 2.88
C LEU A 321 -10.63 -16.42 1.49
N SER A 322 -9.37 -16.07 1.37
CA SER A 322 -8.67 -15.91 0.09
C SER A 322 -7.92 -17.15 -0.34
N LYS A 323 -8.01 -17.53 -1.62
CA LYS A 323 -7.16 -18.57 -2.24
C LYS A 323 -5.65 -18.28 -2.11
N SER A 324 -5.26 -17.01 -2.05
CA SER A 324 -3.87 -16.57 -1.92
C SER A 324 -3.46 -16.24 -0.48
N ALA A 325 -4.03 -16.93 0.52
CA ALA A 325 -3.63 -16.72 1.92
C ALA A 325 -2.19 -17.23 2.20
N PRO A 326 -1.43 -16.50 3.04
CA PRO A 326 -1.77 -15.22 3.64
C PRO A 326 -1.57 -14.05 2.68
N HIS A 327 -2.47 -13.08 2.65
CA HIS A 327 -2.44 -11.94 1.75
C HIS A 327 -2.43 -10.62 2.54
N PHE A 328 -1.30 -9.93 2.56
CA PHE A 328 -1.09 -8.78 3.44
C PHE A 328 -2.00 -7.59 3.15
N LEU A 329 -2.30 -7.29 1.86
CA LEU A 329 -3.23 -6.19 1.56
C LEU A 329 -4.65 -6.47 2.06
N ARG A 330 -5.08 -7.74 2.06
CA ARG A 330 -6.42 -8.10 2.56
C ARG A 330 -6.48 -8.10 4.08
N ALA A 331 -5.36 -8.31 4.76
CA ALA A 331 -5.25 -8.28 6.22
C ALA A 331 -4.94 -6.88 6.76
N VAL A 332 -4.84 -5.84 5.93
CA VAL A 332 -4.36 -4.50 6.31
C VAL A 332 -5.14 -3.87 7.47
N GLY A 333 -6.41 -4.22 7.63
CA GLY A 333 -7.25 -3.70 8.71
C GLY A 333 -6.84 -4.13 10.13
N ILE A 334 -5.93 -5.11 10.28
CA ILE A 334 -5.36 -5.47 11.58
C ILE A 334 -4.30 -4.47 12.06
N LEU A 335 -3.64 -3.74 11.14
CA LEU A 335 -2.50 -2.87 11.45
C LEU A 335 -2.73 -1.89 12.60
N PRO A 336 -3.90 -1.25 12.76
CA PRO A 336 -4.17 -0.36 13.89
C PRO A 336 -3.92 -0.99 15.26
N VAL A 337 -4.21 -2.29 15.40
CA VAL A 337 -4.13 -3.01 16.68
C VAL A 337 -2.97 -4.02 16.75
N LEU A 338 -2.35 -4.34 15.62
CA LEU A 338 -1.33 -5.38 15.51
C LEU A 338 -0.16 -5.19 16.47
N PHE A 339 0.34 -3.96 16.57
CA PHE A 339 1.52 -3.64 17.37
C PHE A 339 1.24 -3.59 18.87
N LEU A 340 -0.02 -3.62 19.28
CA LEU A 340 -0.41 -3.72 20.70
C LEU A 340 -0.02 -5.07 21.29
N PHE A 341 -0.08 -6.15 20.50
CA PHE A 341 0.28 -7.49 20.98
C PHE A 341 1.75 -7.54 21.41
N PRO A 342 2.75 -7.35 20.54
CA PRO A 342 4.15 -7.43 20.99
C PRO A 342 4.52 -6.32 21.98
N ALA A 343 3.90 -5.14 21.92
CA ALA A 343 4.15 -4.07 22.89
C ALA A 343 3.73 -4.44 24.32
N LEU A 344 2.60 -5.12 24.48
CA LEU A 344 2.15 -5.65 25.78
C LEU A 344 3.06 -6.77 26.28
N GLY A 345 3.50 -7.66 25.38
CA GLY A 345 4.45 -8.70 25.71
C GLY A 345 5.79 -8.16 26.15
N LEU A 346 6.37 -7.19 25.42
CA LEU A 346 7.60 -6.51 25.80
C LEU A 346 7.47 -5.80 27.16
N LEU A 347 6.31 -5.18 27.43
CA LEU A 347 6.07 -4.58 28.74
C LEU A 347 5.99 -5.65 29.84
N HIS A 348 5.41 -6.83 29.54
CA HIS A 348 5.38 -7.94 30.48
C HIS A 348 6.79 -8.49 30.74
N THR A 349 7.55 -8.77 29.69
CA THR A 349 8.96 -9.18 29.77
C THR A 349 9.80 -8.18 30.57
N HIS A 350 9.64 -6.87 30.30
CA HIS A 350 10.36 -5.83 31.05
C HIS A 350 10.02 -5.86 32.55
N ARG A 351 8.76 -6.06 32.92
CA ARG A 351 8.33 -6.11 34.32
C ARG A 351 8.89 -7.35 35.01
N TRP A 352 8.81 -8.50 34.34
CA TRP A 352 9.35 -9.75 34.87
C TRP A 352 10.87 -9.68 35.11
N LEU A 353 11.62 -9.24 34.09
CA LEU A 353 13.08 -9.05 34.22
C LEU A 353 13.44 -8.06 35.32
N ARG A 354 12.68 -6.98 35.46
CA ARG A 354 12.94 -6.00 36.51
C ARG A 354 12.72 -6.59 37.91
N GLN A 355 11.85 -7.58 38.07
CA GLN A 355 11.59 -8.24 39.36
C GLN A 355 12.61 -9.34 39.65
N THR A 356 13.09 -10.05 38.66
CA THR A 356 14.00 -11.19 38.77
C THR A 356 15.49 -10.80 38.67
N THR A 357 15.79 -9.66 38.08
CA THR A 357 17.15 -9.14 37.92
C THR A 357 17.21 -7.69 38.37
N ASN A 358 17.34 -6.74 37.44
CA ASN A 358 17.33 -5.31 37.72
C ASN A 358 16.78 -4.50 36.52
N ARG A 359 16.64 -3.18 36.74
CA ARG A 359 16.11 -2.27 35.72
C ARG A 359 17.04 -2.11 34.50
N ALA A 360 18.34 -2.18 34.68
CA ALA A 360 19.30 -2.02 33.58
C ALA A 360 19.22 -3.20 32.64
N VAL A 361 19.20 -4.44 33.14
CA VAL A 361 19.03 -5.66 32.35
C VAL A 361 17.69 -5.65 31.63
N ALA A 362 16.59 -5.29 32.30
CA ALA A 362 15.28 -5.21 31.66
C ALA A 362 15.24 -4.20 30.50
N ASN A 363 15.87 -3.03 30.66
CA ASN A 363 15.97 -2.03 29.59
C ASN A 363 16.86 -2.52 28.44
N MET A 364 17.99 -3.16 28.76
CA MET A 364 18.94 -3.68 27.76
C MET A 364 18.30 -4.79 26.92
N VAL A 365 17.61 -5.75 27.53
CA VAL A 365 16.94 -6.84 26.82
C VAL A 365 15.83 -6.31 25.92
N VAL A 366 14.90 -5.50 26.44
CA VAL A 366 13.79 -4.96 25.63
C VAL A 366 14.31 -4.02 24.54
N GLY A 367 15.28 -3.17 24.86
CA GLY A 367 15.93 -2.29 23.89
C GLY A 367 16.67 -3.07 22.80
N GLY A 368 17.39 -4.12 23.18
CA GLY A 368 18.10 -5.02 22.24
C GLY A 368 17.14 -5.75 21.29
N LEU A 369 16.06 -6.34 21.81
CA LEU A 369 15.04 -7.00 20.98
C LEU A 369 14.44 -6.03 19.95
N MET A 370 14.13 -4.79 20.35
CA MET A 370 13.59 -3.78 19.44
C MET A 370 14.63 -3.31 18.43
N ALA A 371 15.89 -3.11 18.85
CA ALA A 371 16.97 -2.73 17.96
C ALA A 371 17.24 -3.82 16.91
N VAL A 372 17.25 -5.10 17.30
CA VAL A 372 17.37 -6.24 16.37
C VAL A 372 16.24 -6.24 15.36
N SER A 373 14.99 -6.05 15.79
CA SER A 373 13.84 -6.04 14.88
C SER A 373 13.90 -4.90 13.86
N VAL A 374 14.26 -3.68 14.30
CA VAL A 374 14.46 -2.54 13.39
C VAL A 374 15.63 -2.80 12.44
N PHE A 375 16.75 -3.33 12.95
CA PHE A 375 17.92 -3.65 12.14
C PHE A 375 17.62 -4.72 11.08
N VAL A 376 16.93 -5.81 11.46
CA VAL A 376 16.51 -6.87 10.52
C VAL A 376 15.63 -6.29 9.41
N THR A 377 14.69 -5.40 9.76
CA THR A 377 13.86 -4.73 8.75
C THR A 377 14.69 -3.83 7.83
N ALA A 378 15.57 -3.00 8.38
CA ALA A 378 16.43 -2.12 7.59
C ALA A 378 17.36 -2.93 6.66
N ARG A 379 17.99 -3.99 7.18
CA ARG A 379 18.84 -4.89 6.42
C ARG A 379 18.09 -5.53 5.25
N ASP A 380 16.95 -6.17 5.54
CA ASP A 380 16.19 -6.94 4.54
C ASP A 380 15.61 -6.03 3.47
N PHE A 381 15.15 -4.84 3.88
CA PHE A 381 14.48 -3.91 2.99
C PHE A 381 15.44 -3.02 2.18
N LEU A 382 16.47 -2.46 2.84
CA LEU A 382 17.32 -1.44 2.22
C LEU A 382 18.61 -2.02 1.61
N LEU A 383 19.15 -3.10 2.19
CA LEU A 383 20.50 -3.56 1.85
C LEU A 383 20.53 -4.85 1.04
N ARG A 384 19.59 -5.77 1.25
CA ARG A 384 19.75 -7.14 0.75
C ARG A 384 18.84 -7.51 -0.42
N ASP A 385 17.53 -7.31 -0.29
CA ASP A 385 16.58 -7.96 -1.20
C ASP A 385 15.83 -7.00 -2.12
N PHE A 386 15.65 -5.74 -1.71
CA PHE A 386 14.74 -4.85 -2.41
C PHE A 386 15.40 -4.03 -3.51
N LEU A 387 16.65 -3.60 -3.33
CA LEU A 387 17.33 -2.71 -4.27
C LEU A 387 18.05 -3.48 -5.38
N ASN A 388 18.46 -4.72 -5.13
CA ASN A 388 19.37 -5.46 -5.99
C ASN A 388 18.80 -6.75 -6.59
N SER A 389 17.51 -7.08 -6.32
CA SER A 389 16.91 -8.31 -6.81
C SER A 389 16.36 -8.14 -8.23
N PRO A 390 16.84 -8.91 -9.23
CA PRO A 390 16.22 -8.97 -10.56
C PRO A 390 14.74 -9.36 -10.52
N TYR A 391 14.36 -10.14 -9.51
CA TYR A 391 13.00 -10.57 -9.30
C TYR A 391 12.08 -9.40 -8.91
N VAL A 392 12.53 -8.50 -8.01
CA VAL A 392 11.77 -7.30 -7.64
C VAL A 392 11.69 -6.33 -8.82
N TYR A 393 12.77 -6.17 -9.59
CA TYR A 393 12.77 -5.33 -10.79
C TYR A 393 11.68 -5.77 -11.78
N ARG A 394 11.54 -7.08 -12.02
CA ARG A 394 10.48 -7.62 -12.88
C ARG A 394 9.09 -7.47 -12.27
N ALA A 395 8.94 -7.74 -10.97
CA ALA A 395 7.67 -7.59 -10.27
C ALA A 395 7.13 -6.14 -10.32
N TYR A 396 8.03 -5.16 -10.47
CA TYR A 396 7.70 -3.74 -10.63
C TYR A 396 7.78 -3.27 -12.09
N ASN A 397 7.67 -4.18 -13.04
CA ASN A 397 7.61 -3.85 -14.47
C ASN A 397 8.78 -2.96 -14.94
N GLY A 398 10.00 -3.37 -14.57
CA GLY A 398 11.21 -2.60 -14.88
C GLY A 398 11.50 -2.52 -16.38
N GLU A 399 11.24 -3.61 -17.08
CA GLU A 399 11.40 -3.71 -18.52
C GLU A 399 10.46 -2.74 -19.25
N GLU A 400 9.17 -2.71 -18.86
CA GLU A 400 8.15 -1.85 -19.46
C GLU A 400 8.40 -0.38 -19.13
N THR A 401 8.81 -0.08 -17.87
CA THR A 401 9.20 1.28 -17.46
C THR A 401 10.42 1.78 -18.25
N SER A 402 11.29 0.89 -18.71
CA SER A 402 12.50 1.26 -19.46
C SER A 402 12.21 2.04 -20.74
N LEU A 403 11.07 1.82 -21.38
CA LEU A 403 10.64 2.60 -22.55
C LEU A 403 10.56 4.09 -22.24
N ALA A 404 9.84 4.44 -21.16
CA ALA A 404 9.72 5.84 -20.73
C ALA A 404 11.08 6.47 -20.45
N LEU A 405 11.96 5.73 -19.75
CA LEU A 405 13.31 6.21 -19.46
C LEU A 405 14.15 6.47 -20.70
N GLN A 406 14.04 5.60 -21.70
CA GLN A 406 14.77 5.75 -22.94
C GLN A 406 14.24 6.93 -23.77
N ILE A 407 12.94 7.12 -23.81
CA ILE A 407 12.31 8.28 -24.46
C ILE A 407 12.74 9.57 -23.76
N ASN A 408 12.56 9.66 -22.45
CA ASN A 408 12.87 10.87 -21.67
C ASN A 408 14.34 11.27 -21.74
N ARG A 409 15.26 10.28 -21.71
CA ARG A 409 16.71 10.56 -21.87
C ARG A 409 17.07 11.13 -23.22
N ARG A 410 16.39 10.69 -24.30
CA ARG A 410 16.58 11.20 -25.66
C ARG A 410 15.95 12.56 -25.86
N LEU A 411 14.77 12.79 -25.29
CA LEU A 411 14.10 14.10 -25.29
C LEU A 411 14.81 15.12 -24.38
N GLY A 412 15.62 14.65 -23.42
CA GLY A 412 16.25 15.52 -22.42
C GLY A 412 15.25 16.15 -21.44
N ILE A 413 14.06 15.54 -21.25
CA ILE A 413 13.00 16.04 -20.38
C ILE A 413 12.28 14.87 -19.67
N GLY A 414 11.59 15.15 -18.56
CA GLY A 414 10.86 14.14 -17.81
C GLY A 414 11.73 13.39 -16.80
N TRP A 415 11.20 12.33 -16.22
CA TRP A 415 11.93 11.50 -15.28
C TRP A 415 12.90 10.55 -16.02
N THR A 416 14.19 10.64 -15.70
CA THR A 416 15.27 9.89 -16.38
C THR A 416 15.81 8.69 -15.61
N GLY A 417 15.15 8.34 -14.48
CA GLY A 417 15.52 7.24 -13.59
C GLY A 417 16.07 7.70 -12.24
N SER A 418 16.74 8.84 -12.18
CA SER A 418 17.24 9.46 -10.95
C SER A 418 16.78 10.91 -10.78
N ASN A 419 16.67 11.63 -11.89
CA ASN A 419 16.38 13.06 -11.91
C ASN A 419 15.12 13.35 -12.72
N LEU A 420 14.37 14.37 -12.30
CA LEU A 420 13.32 14.99 -13.10
C LEU A 420 13.89 16.22 -13.81
N VAL A 421 13.91 16.19 -15.13
CA VAL A 421 14.27 17.32 -15.96
C VAL A 421 13.00 18.07 -16.36
N THR A 422 12.83 19.29 -15.88
CA THR A 422 11.61 20.10 -16.09
C THR A 422 11.75 21.09 -17.24
N ARG A 423 13.00 21.37 -17.67
CA ARG A 423 13.26 22.23 -18.82
C ARG A 423 14.07 21.43 -19.82
N PRO A 424 13.62 21.33 -21.06
CA PRO A 424 14.42 20.68 -22.09
C PRO A 424 15.77 21.44 -22.16
N GLY A 425 16.85 20.69 -22.15
CA GLY A 425 18.12 21.22 -22.62
C GLY A 425 17.96 21.65 -24.09
N PRO A 426 18.97 22.25 -24.72
CA PRO A 426 18.90 22.48 -26.15
C PRO A 426 18.64 21.12 -26.81
N VAL A 427 17.36 20.90 -27.16
CA VAL A 427 16.93 19.73 -27.92
C VAL A 427 17.83 19.77 -29.15
N ARG A 428 18.52 18.67 -29.43
CA ARG A 428 19.14 18.53 -30.74
C ARG A 428 17.98 18.59 -31.73
N ASP A 429 17.80 19.76 -32.33
CA ASP A 429 16.71 20.09 -33.26
C ASP A 429 16.58 19.14 -34.47
N SER A 430 17.34 18.06 -34.48
CA SER A 430 17.44 17.11 -35.57
C SER A 430 17.02 15.68 -35.24
N MET A 431 16.70 15.33 -33.98
CA MET A 431 16.32 13.97 -33.63
C MET A 431 14.82 13.86 -33.31
N HIS A 432 14.10 13.12 -34.15
CA HIS A 432 12.70 12.80 -33.92
C HIS A 432 12.57 11.39 -33.32
N ILE A 433 11.61 11.21 -32.43
CA ILE A 433 11.31 9.93 -31.79
C ILE A 433 9.91 9.53 -32.19
N TRP A 434 9.77 8.35 -32.75
CA TRP A 434 8.49 7.73 -33.05
C TRP A 434 8.26 6.52 -32.14
N VAL A 435 7.02 6.28 -31.79
CA VAL A 435 6.61 5.12 -31.00
C VAL A 435 5.46 4.42 -31.72
N ASP A 436 5.63 3.14 -31.95
CA ASP A 436 4.60 2.26 -32.52
C ASP A 436 3.38 2.23 -31.58
N PRO A 437 2.15 2.38 -32.07
CA PRO A 437 0.93 2.28 -31.27
C PRO A 437 0.86 1.01 -30.42
N ASP A 438 1.25 -0.13 -30.97
CA ASP A 438 1.25 -1.41 -30.25
C ASP A 438 2.21 -1.41 -29.03
N VAL A 439 3.23 -0.54 -29.05
CA VAL A 439 4.16 -0.33 -27.92
C VAL A 439 3.64 0.72 -26.96
N TRP A 440 2.96 1.76 -27.46
CA TRP A 440 2.50 2.89 -26.67
C TRP A 440 1.20 2.60 -25.93
N ASP A 441 0.17 2.11 -26.64
CA ASP A 441 -1.18 1.96 -26.08
C ASP A 441 -1.24 0.90 -24.98
N GLY A 442 -0.40 -0.12 -25.05
CA GLY A 442 -0.27 -1.14 -24.03
C GLY A 442 0.66 -0.76 -22.86
N ASN A 443 1.26 0.45 -22.85
CA ASN A 443 2.29 0.81 -21.89
C ASN A 443 1.89 2.02 -21.00
N PRO A 444 1.12 1.80 -19.91
CA PRO A 444 0.71 2.88 -19.02
C PRO A 444 1.90 3.55 -18.29
N TYR A 445 3.03 2.89 -18.19
CA TYR A 445 4.26 3.43 -17.57
C TYR A 445 4.84 4.56 -18.43
N ALA A 446 4.92 4.35 -19.76
CA ALA A 446 5.37 5.37 -20.70
C ALA A 446 4.35 6.51 -20.77
N GLN A 447 3.07 6.22 -20.89
CA GLN A 447 2.02 7.23 -20.91
C GLN A 447 2.02 8.12 -19.66
N PHE A 448 2.35 7.58 -18.49
CA PHE A 448 2.45 8.37 -17.25
C PHE A 448 3.75 9.16 -17.16
N LEU A 449 4.91 8.53 -17.43
CA LEU A 449 6.22 9.11 -17.15
C LEU A 449 6.77 10.01 -18.25
N VAL A 450 6.30 9.85 -19.49
CA VAL A 450 6.65 10.75 -20.58
C VAL A 450 5.84 12.04 -20.40
N PRO A 451 6.48 13.23 -20.42
CA PRO A 451 5.77 14.48 -20.22
C PRO A 451 4.84 14.84 -21.37
N GLY A 452 3.72 15.47 -21.03
CA GLY A 452 2.78 16.12 -21.94
C GLY A 452 1.92 15.21 -22.83
N PRO A 453 0.96 15.78 -23.55
CA PRO A 453 0.46 15.20 -24.78
C PRO A 453 1.61 15.11 -25.77
N LEU A 454 1.68 14.03 -26.53
CA LEU A 454 2.76 13.81 -27.52
C LEU A 454 2.89 14.95 -28.53
N ASP A 455 1.78 15.61 -28.83
CA ASP A 455 1.68 16.72 -29.78
C ASP A 455 2.32 18.03 -29.26
N GLU A 456 2.56 18.16 -27.96
CA GLU A 456 3.21 19.35 -27.36
C GLU A 456 4.74 19.33 -27.43
N PHE A 457 5.33 18.16 -27.75
CA PHE A 457 6.78 18.04 -27.86
C PHE A 457 7.22 17.95 -29.31
N PRO A 458 7.86 18.99 -29.86
CA PRO A 458 8.50 18.90 -31.16
C PRO A 458 9.49 17.73 -31.14
N GLY A 459 9.24 16.73 -31.98
CA GLY A 459 10.13 15.57 -32.10
C GLY A 459 9.69 14.28 -31.40
N LEU A 460 8.54 14.25 -30.70
CA LEU A 460 7.94 13.01 -30.22
C LEU A 460 6.61 12.74 -30.98
N HIS A 461 6.52 11.61 -31.64
CA HIS A 461 5.39 11.26 -32.49
C HIS A 461 4.90 9.85 -32.18
N THR A 462 3.58 9.65 -32.09
CA THR A 462 3.00 8.31 -32.27
C THR A 462 2.77 8.06 -33.74
N LEU A 463 3.11 6.87 -34.20
CA LEU A 463 2.81 6.47 -35.58
C LEU A 463 1.31 6.23 -35.74
N SER A 464 0.75 6.79 -36.79
CA SER A 464 -0.55 6.33 -37.32
C SER A 464 -0.27 5.42 -38.52
N SER A 465 -1.20 4.50 -38.84
CA SER A 465 -1.08 3.68 -40.04
C SER A 465 -0.95 4.60 -41.27
N GLY A 466 0.15 4.49 -41.99
CA GLY A 466 0.46 5.35 -43.14
C GLY A 466 1.27 6.62 -42.82
N ALA A 467 1.75 6.81 -41.59
CA ALA A 467 2.63 7.92 -41.28
C ALA A 467 4.01 7.75 -41.93
N GLU A 468 4.51 8.77 -42.62
CA GLU A 468 5.86 8.79 -43.15
C GLU A 468 6.89 9.18 -42.11
N LEU A 469 8.03 8.49 -42.06
CA LEU A 469 9.18 8.84 -41.26
C LEU A 469 9.98 9.92 -41.99
N THR A 470 9.76 11.19 -41.69
CA THR A 470 10.19 12.32 -42.54
C THR A 470 11.51 12.96 -42.12
N ALA A 471 12.11 12.60 -40.97
CA ALA A 471 13.28 13.27 -40.42
C ALA A 471 14.61 12.76 -41.03
N SER A 472 15.60 13.65 -41.11
CA SER A 472 16.96 13.31 -41.55
C SER A 472 17.69 12.35 -40.60
N ALA A 473 17.32 12.34 -39.31
CA ALA A 473 17.76 11.38 -38.30
C ALA A 473 16.60 11.10 -37.34
N GLY A 474 16.40 9.85 -36.99
CA GLY A 474 15.28 9.45 -36.15
C GLY A 474 15.53 8.20 -35.30
N VAL A 475 14.67 8.03 -34.32
CA VAL A 475 14.59 6.82 -33.49
C VAL A 475 13.16 6.35 -33.43
N LEU A 476 12.93 5.10 -33.76
CA LEU A 476 11.62 4.46 -33.71
C LEU A 476 11.64 3.32 -32.66
N PHE A 477 10.73 3.37 -31.71
CA PHE A 477 10.42 2.26 -30.83
C PHE A 477 9.30 1.45 -31.45
N VAL A 478 9.56 0.22 -31.86
CA VAL A 478 8.66 -0.58 -32.67
C VAL A 478 8.39 -1.95 -32.05
N HIS A 479 7.14 -2.41 -32.11
CA HIS A 479 6.77 -3.75 -31.70
C HIS A 479 7.50 -4.81 -32.56
N PRO A 480 7.99 -5.92 -32.00
CA PRO A 480 8.80 -6.88 -32.72
C PRO A 480 8.16 -7.40 -34.03
N GLN A 481 6.84 -7.54 -34.04
CA GLN A 481 6.08 -8.00 -35.22
C GLN A 481 6.02 -6.96 -36.34
N ASN A 482 6.16 -5.68 -36.03
CA ASN A 482 6.00 -4.59 -36.97
C ASN A 482 7.35 -4.09 -37.54
N VAL A 483 8.49 -4.66 -37.09
CA VAL A 483 9.84 -4.19 -37.49
C VAL A 483 10.01 -4.19 -39.00
N ALA A 484 9.66 -5.30 -39.67
CA ALA A 484 9.81 -5.43 -41.13
C ALA A 484 9.01 -4.37 -41.88
N ALA A 485 7.75 -4.17 -41.51
CA ALA A 485 6.86 -3.19 -42.11
C ALA A 485 7.39 -1.75 -41.98
N TRP A 486 7.89 -1.39 -40.76
CA TRP A 486 8.40 -0.04 -40.52
C TRP A 486 9.77 0.23 -41.17
N LEU A 487 10.59 -0.80 -41.42
CA LEU A 487 11.86 -0.65 -42.13
C LEU A 487 11.67 -0.17 -43.57
N GLU A 488 10.54 -0.52 -44.22
CA GLU A 488 10.18 -0.07 -45.55
C GLU A 488 9.84 1.43 -45.63
N HIS A 489 9.48 2.05 -44.52
CA HIS A 489 9.10 3.47 -44.42
C HIS A 489 10.29 4.38 -44.06
N ILE A 490 11.48 3.82 -43.87
CA ILE A 490 12.69 4.63 -43.57
C ILE A 490 13.05 5.48 -44.79
N PRO A 491 13.43 6.76 -44.59
CA PRO A 491 13.75 7.66 -45.68
C PRO A 491 14.82 7.11 -46.62
N ALA A 492 14.60 7.25 -47.93
CA ALA A 492 15.52 6.76 -48.94
C ALA A 492 16.95 7.27 -48.76
N GLY A 493 17.93 6.39 -48.92
CA GLY A 493 19.36 6.72 -48.72
C GLY A 493 19.84 6.66 -47.28
N LYS A 494 19.00 6.28 -46.31
CA LYS A 494 19.38 6.08 -44.90
C LYS A 494 19.60 4.61 -44.60
N THR A 495 20.57 4.32 -43.73
CA THR A 495 20.84 2.96 -43.27
C THR A 495 20.23 2.78 -41.88
N ALA A 496 19.28 1.87 -41.77
CA ALA A 496 18.65 1.53 -40.50
C ALA A 496 19.56 0.64 -39.66
N ARG A 497 19.65 0.97 -38.36
CA ARG A 497 20.26 0.13 -37.37
C ARG A 497 19.19 -0.35 -36.38
N VAL A 498 18.96 -1.66 -36.32
CA VAL A 498 18.01 -2.28 -35.42
C VAL A 498 18.73 -2.76 -34.14
N GLN A 499 18.32 -2.29 -32.98
CA GLN A 499 18.82 -2.73 -31.69
C GLN A 499 17.69 -3.42 -30.93
N PRO A 500 17.93 -4.62 -30.36
CA PRO A 500 16.91 -5.28 -29.57
C PRO A 500 16.68 -4.55 -28.24
N GLY A 501 15.42 -4.32 -27.91
CA GLY A 501 14.97 -3.85 -26.59
C GLY A 501 14.99 -4.96 -25.54
N PRO A 502 14.47 -4.69 -24.34
CA PRO A 502 14.47 -5.65 -23.24
C PRO A 502 13.59 -6.88 -23.54
N TRP A 503 13.92 -7.98 -22.85
CA TRP A 503 13.10 -9.18 -22.87
C TRP A 503 11.98 -9.06 -21.85
N LEU A 504 10.75 -9.32 -22.27
CA LEU A 504 9.61 -9.56 -21.40
C LEU A 504 9.48 -11.07 -21.17
N HIS A 505 9.38 -11.49 -19.92
CA HIS A 505 9.06 -12.87 -19.55
C HIS A 505 7.62 -12.93 -19.06
N ASP A 506 6.78 -13.63 -19.78
CA ASP A 506 5.42 -13.92 -19.34
C ASP A 506 5.47 -14.94 -18.19
N PRO A 507 5.01 -14.59 -16.98
CA PRO A 507 5.05 -15.49 -15.82
C PRO A 507 4.13 -16.71 -15.97
N ASP A 508 3.06 -16.61 -16.77
CA ASP A 508 2.06 -17.65 -16.92
C ASP A 508 2.44 -18.65 -18.03
N THR A 509 2.88 -18.15 -19.17
CA THR A 509 3.22 -19.00 -20.32
C THR A 509 4.70 -19.38 -20.39
N LYS A 510 5.56 -18.75 -19.57
CA LYS A 510 7.03 -18.82 -19.63
C LYS A 510 7.62 -18.41 -21.00
N ALA A 511 6.78 -17.86 -21.87
CA ALA A 511 7.24 -17.31 -23.12
C ALA A 511 8.13 -16.08 -22.88
N THR A 512 9.16 -15.95 -23.69
CA THR A 512 10.03 -14.77 -23.72
C THR A 512 9.87 -14.10 -25.06
N GLN A 513 9.52 -12.82 -25.03
CA GLN A 513 9.44 -12.00 -26.24
C GLN A 513 10.15 -10.67 -26.00
N ARG A 514 10.60 -10.02 -27.08
CA ARG A 514 11.08 -8.65 -26.96
C ARG A 514 9.90 -7.72 -26.74
N LEU A 515 10.07 -6.76 -25.85
CA LEU A 515 9.03 -5.77 -25.58
C LEU A 515 8.92 -4.78 -26.75
N TYR A 516 10.06 -4.36 -27.27
CA TYR A 516 10.19 -3.52 -28.47
C TYR A 516 11.59 -3.68 -29.10
N HIS A 517 11.74 -3.17 -30.31
CA HIS A 517 13.02 -2.91 -30.94
C HIS A 517 13.23 -1.40 -31.08
N ILE A 518 14.48 -0.97 -31.13
CA ILE A 518 14.86 0.42 -31.39
C ILE A 518 15.48 0.46 -32.78
N VAL A 519 14.82 1.16 -33.68
CA VAL A 519 15.34 1.41 -35.03
C VAL A 519 15.85 2.85 -35.09
N SER A 520 17.06 3.05 -35.57
CA SER A 520 17.67 4.39 -35.70
C SER A 520 18.27 4.54 -37.08
N TRP A 521 18.20 5.72 -37.67
CA TRP A 521 18.71 6.03 -39.01
C TRP A 521 19.33 7.42 -39.08
#